data_8038a73ecde18ab22fa4aff75d971b1d
#
_entry.id   8038a73ecde18ab22fa4aff75d971b1d
#
_cell.length_a   1.000
_cell.length_b   1.000
_cell.length_c   1.000
_cell.angle_alpha   90.00
_cell.angle_beta   90.00
_cell.angle_gamma   90.00
#
_symmetry.space_group_name_H-M   'P 1'
#
loop_
_entity.id
_entity.type
_entity.pdbx_description
1 polymer ?
#
loop_
_entity_poly.entity_id
_entity_poly.type
_entity_poly.pdbx_seq_one_letter_code
_entity_poly.pdbx_strand_id
1 'polypeptide(L)'
;LTDRVWRQAQQKWFGPEGTAHRYYAPFLSPPENRVLIKKKMAELAPAANPGAPVIPQLLAKDGELAAWMIGELRALGYTEVNLNLGCPSGTVTAKGKGSGMLRDPAALDAFLDAVFSPADGPVSVKTRLGVRSPAAFAALLALYARSPLCELPLHPRVMPPLYRRPAPRR
;
A
#
# COMPACT_ATOMS: atom_id res chain seq x y z
N LEU A 1 -7.25 4.18 -6.84
CA LEU A 1 -5.91 4.68 -7.15
C LEU A 1 -6.05 5.91 -8.03
N THR A 2 -5.34 6.96 -7.68
CA THR A 2 -5.44 8.27 -8.32
C THR A 2 -4.14 8.58 -9.04
N ASP A 3 -4.21 8.83 -10.34
CA ASP A 3 -3.07 9.37 -11.07
C ASP A 3 -2.88 10.87 -10.77
N ARG A 4 -1.77 11.43 -11.21
CA ARG A 4 -1.44 12.84 -10.95
C ARG A 4 -2.46 13.82 -11.55
N VAL A 5 -3.00 13.52 -12.74
CA VAL A 5 -3.97 14.39 -13.41
C VAL A 5 -5.25 14.47 -12.59
N TRP A 6 -5.73 13.32 -12.13
CA TRP A 6 -6.91 13.26 -11.27
C TRP A 6 -6.66 13.96 -9.93
N ARG A 7 -5.49 13.75 -9.29
CA ARG A 7 -5.15 14.41 -8.01
C ARG A 7 -5.10 15.93 -8.16
N GLN A 8 -4.47 16.43 -9.24
CA GLN A 8 -4.43 17.87 -9.52
C GLN A 8 -5.82 18.47 -9.75
N ALA A 9 -6.67 17.78 -10.52
CA ALA A 9 -8.04 18.21 -10.75
C ALA A 9 -8.85 18.21 -9.44
N GLN A 10 -8.74 17.14 -8.66
CA GLN A 10 -9.41 17.03 -7.37
C GLN A 10 -8.94 18.12 -6.40
N GLN A 11 -7.65 18.36 -6.31
CA GLN A 11 -7.09 19.41 -5.45
C GLN A 11 -7.55 20.80 -5.88
N LYS A 12 -7.57 21.07 -7.19
CA LYS A 12 -7.98 22.37 -7.73
C LYS A 12 -9.46 22.68 -7.51
N TRP A 13 -10.34 21.69 -7.67
CA TRP A 13 -11.78 21.93 -7.71
C TRP A 13 -12.53 21.50 -6.43
N PHE A 14 -11.96 20.60 -5.67
CA PHE A 14 -12.58 20.00 -4.50
C PHE A 14 -11.61 19.90 -3.30
N GLY A 15 -10.38 20.39 -3.47
CA GLY A 15 -9.42 20.51 -2.37
C GLY A 15 -9.94 21.59 -1.45
N PRO A 16 -10.45 21.24 -0.27
CA PRO A 16 -10.99 22.24 0.61
C PRO A 16 -9.86 22.89 1.39
N GLU A 17 -9.98 24.16 1.56
CA GLU A 17 -9.35 24.83 2.67
C GLU A 17 -9.80 24.09 3.95
N GLY A 18 -8.86 23.43 4.62
CA GLY A 18 -9.09 22.78 5.92
C GLY A 18 -9.48 21.30 5.95
N THR A 19 -9.60 20.58 4.85
CA THR A 19 -9.77 19.11 4.90
C THR A 19 -8.49 18.39 4.51
N ALA A 20 -8.06 17.47 5.37
CA ALA A 20 -6.89 16.62 5.15
C ALA A 20 -7.22 15.49 4.17
N HIS A 21 -7.36 15.78 2.88
CA HIS A 21 -7.44 14.75 1.86
C HIS A 21 -6.05 14.16 1.62
N ARG A 22 -5.94 12.83 1.73
CA ARG A 22 -4.73 12.09 1.37
C ARG A 22 -5.00 11.25 0.12
N TYR A 23 -4.04 11.24 -0.80
CA TYR A 23 -4.17 10.55 -2.07
C TYR A 23 -3.18 9.39 -2.17
N TYR A 24 -3.68 8.18 -2.23
CA TYR A 24 -2.84 7.02 -2.51
C TYR A 24 -2.50 6.95 -4.00
N ALA A 25 -1.23 7.05 -4.31
CA ALA A 25 -0.74 6.93 -5.69
C ALA A 25 -0.95 5.52 -6.27
N PRO A 26 -0.90 5.36 -7.60
CA PRO A 26 -0.77 4.05 -8.20
C PRO A 26 0.45 3.31 -7.62
N PHE A 27 0.28 2.00 -7.37
CA PHE A 27 1.34 1.24 -6.72
C PHE A 27 2.59 1.09 -7.61
N LEU A 28 3.74 1.18 -6.97
CA LEU A 28 5.05 0.85 -7.52
C LEU A 28 5.47 -0.54 -7.04
N SER A 29 6.13 -1.30 -7.92
CA SER A 29 6.86 -2.50 -7.49
C SER A 29 8.34 -2.15 -7.41
N PRO A 30 9.02 -2.43 -6.28
CA PRO A 30 10.45 -2.27 -6.16
C PRO A 30 11.16 -3.09 -7.26
N PRO A 31 12.13 -2.50 -7.97
CA PRO A 31 12.93 -3.21 -8.94
C PRO A 31 14.00 -4.06 -8.25
N GLU A 32 14.24 -5.28 -8.73
CA GLU A 32 15.22 -6.22 -8.14
C GLU A 32 16.66 -5.67 -8.20
N ASN A 33 16.98 -4.90 -9.23
CA ASN A 33 18.30 -4.28 -9.40
C ASN A 33 18.48 -2.98 -8.60
N ARG A 34 17.51 -2.59 -7.78
CA ARG A 34 17.50 -1.36 -6.97
C ARG A 34 17.76 -0.07 -7.78
N VAL A 35 17.30 -0.03 -9.03
CA VAL A 35 17.42 1.16 -9.89
C VAL A 35 16.04 1.77 -10.12
N LEU A 36 15.84 3.01 -9.68
CA LEU A 36 14.59 3.72 -9.85
C LEU A 36 14.36 4.11 -11.33
N ILE A 37 13.19 3.74 -11.86
CA ILE A 37 12.82 4.07 -13.23
C ILE A 37 12.20 5.46 -13.26
N LYS A 38 12.89 6.44 -13.84
CA LYS A 38 12.45 7.85 -13.92
C LYS A 38 10.99 8.02 -14.36
N LYS A 39 10.52 7.27 -15.37
CA LYS A 39 9.13 7.32 -15.83
C LYS A 39 8.12 6.93 -14.76
N LYS A 40 8.44 5.94 -13.92
CA LYS A 40 7.56 5.52 -12.80
C LYS A 40 7.60 6.53 -11.67
N MET A 41 8.77 7.13 -11.42
CA MET A 41 8.93 8.15 -10.39
C MET A 41 8.34 9.49 -10.77
N ALA A 42 8.14 9.78 -12.07
CA ALA A 42 7.50 11.01 -12.53
C ALA A 42 6.08 11.20 -11.98
N GLU A 43 5.36 10.10 -11.72
CA GLU A 43 4.02 10.13 -11.10
C GLU A 43 4.06 10.63 -9.64
N LEU A 44 5.18 10.41 -8.98
CA LEU A 44 5.42 10.77 -7.58
C LEU A 44 6.30 12.01 -7.42
N ALA A 45 6.80 12.61 -8.51
CA ALA A 45 7.65 13.79 -8.39
C ALA A 45 6.90 14.91 -7.62
N PRO A 46 7.50 15.53 -6.59
CA PRO A 46 6.84 16.60 -5.83
C PRO A 46 6.32 17.73 -6.73
N ALA A 47 7.09 18.10 -7.74
CA ALA A 47 6.69 19.10 -8.74
C ALA A 47 5.46 18.69 -9.57
N ALA A 48 5.17 17.39 -9.69
CA ALA A 48 3.99 16.88 -10.38
C ALA A 48 2.74 16.80 -9.47
N ASN A 49 2.88 17.10 -8.18
CA ASN A 49 1.83 16.99 -7.17
C ASN A 49 1.79 18.23 -6.26
N PRO A 50 1.75 19.46 -6.81
CA PRO A 50 1.83 20.66 -5.98
C PRO A 50 0.65 20.74 -5.01
N GLY A 51 0.95 20.86 -3.71
CA GLY A 51 -0.04 20.97 -2.64
C GLY A 51 -0.90 19.72 -2.37
N ALA A 52 -0.71 18.64 -3.12
CA ALA A 52 -1.47 17.40 -2.91
C ALA A 52 -0.72 16.49 -1.90
N PRO A 53 -1.35 16.10 -0.78
CA PRO A 53 -0.77 15.15 0.17
C PRO A 53 -0.81 13.73 -0.41
N VAL A 54 0.24 13.36 -1.12
CA VAL A 54 0.35 12.06 -1.81
C VAL A 54 1.06 11.06 -0.94
N ILE A 55 0.49 9.87 -0.81
CA ILE A 55 1.09 8.70 -0.16
C ILE A 55 1.50 7.72 -1.27
N PRO A 56 2.80 7.48 -1.48
CA PRO A 56 3.28 6.42 -2.35
C PRO A 56 2.79 5.06 -1.87
N GLN A 57 2.40 4.19 -2.81
CA GLN A 57 1.97 2.85 -2.48
C GLN A 57 2.91 1.82 -3.12
N LEU A 58 3.38 0.84 -2.33
CA LEU A 58 4.23 -0.25 -2.80
C LEU A 58 3.46 -1.55 -2.96
N LEU A 59 3.76 -2.28 -4.03
CA LEU A 59 3.31 -3.64 -4.27
C LEU A 59 4.53 -4.56 -4.32
N ALA A 60 4.91 -5.12 -3.18
CA ALA A 60 6.07 -5.95 -2.98
C ALA A 60 5.70 -7.32 -2.40
N LYS A 61 6.63 -8.28 -2.46
CA LYS A 61 6.63 -9.54 -1.71
C LYS A 61 7.96 -9.77 -0.99
N ASP A 62 8.97 -9.00 -1.34
CA ASP A 62 10.29 -9.03 -0.74
C ASP A 62 10.39 -7.84 0.22
N GLY A 63 10.62 -8.13 1.50
CA GLY A 63 10.65 -7.13 2.56
C GLY A 63 11.87 -6.21 2.48
N GLU A 64 13.04 -6.75 2.12
CA GLU A 64 14.27 -5.96 2.00
C GLU A 64 14.19 -4.97 0.83
N LEU A 65 13.65 -5.42 -0.32
CA LEU A 65 13.41 -4.54 -1.46
C LEU A 65 12.33 -3.48 -1.14
N ALA A 66 11.33 -3.85 -0.35
CA ALA A 66 10.32 -2.89 0.10
C ALA A 66 10.94 -1.85 1.04
N ALA A 67 11.73 -2.27 2.02
CA ALA A 67 12.44 -1.38 2.95
C ALA A 67 13.38 -0.44 2.21
N TRP A 68 14.18 -0.96 1.27
CA TRP A 68 15.02 -0.11 0.41
C TRP A 68 14.20 0.95 -0.33
N MET A 69 13.10 0.55 -0.98
CA MET A 69 12.26 1.49 -1.75
C MET A 69 11.58 2.52 -0.84
N ILE A 70 11.25 2.17 0.40
CA ILE A 70 10.75 3.12 1.40
C ILE A 70 11.80 4.19 1.69
N GLY A 71 13.06 3.79 1.87
CA GLY A 71 14.17 4.72 2.05
C GLY A 71 14.33 5.69 0.89
N GLU A 72 14.27 5.20 -0.36
CA GLU A 72 14.33 6.03 -1.56
C GLU A 72 13.16 7.04 -1.62
N LEU A 73 11.95 6.61 -1.28
CA LEU A 73 10.78 7.49 -1.27
C LEU A 73 10.90 8.57 -0.19
N ARG A 74 11.48 8.23 0.96
CA ARG A 74 11.76 9.21 2.02
C ARG A 74 12.82 10.22 1.61
N ALA A 75 13.86 9.79 0.93
CA ALA A 75 14.87 10.69 0.37
C ALA A 75 14.26 11.68 -0.63
N LEU A 76 13.12 11.35 -1.26
CA LEU A 76 12.33 12.25 -2.10
C LEU A 76 11.37 13.16 -1.30
N GLY A 77 11.33 13.06 0.03
CA GLY A 77 10.52 13.91 0.91
C GLY A 77 9.16 13.32 1.30
N TYR A 78 8.87 12.05 0.99
CA TYR A 78 7.63 11.41 1.44
C TYR A 78 7.73 10.98 2.90
N THR A 79 6.78 11.46 3.72
CA THR A 79 6.74 11.14 5.15
C THR A 79 6.09 9.79 5.44
N GLU A 80 5.11 9.38 4.63
CA GLU A 80 4.41 8.09 4.76
C GLU A 80 4.53 7.28 3.48
N VAL A 81 4.65 5.95 3.62
CA VAL A 81 4.57 4.98 2.51
C VAL A 81 3.53 3.91 2.86
N ASN A 82 2.72 3.53 1.88
CA ASN A 82 1.69 2.50 2.05
C ASN A 82 2.10 1.17 1.40
N LEU A 83 1.86 0.06 2.09
CA LEU A 83 2.01 -1.28 1.55
C LEU A 83 0.67 -1.81 1.03
N ASN A 84 0.64 -2.29 -0.21
CA ASN A 84 -0.55 -2.89 -0.80
C ASN A 84 -0.59 -4.41 -0.54
N LEU A 85 -1.35 -4.81 0.47
CA LEU A 85 -1.68 -6.22 0.77
C LEU A 85 -3.14 -6.56 0.42
N GLY A 86 -3.77 -5.75 -0.43
CA GLY A 86 -5.19 -5.90 -0.75
C GLY A 86 -5.53 -6.11 -2.22
N CYS A 87 -4.60 -5.91 -3.17
CA CYS A 87 -4.89 -6.06 -4.59
C CYS A 87 -5.23 -7.53 -4.94
N PRO A 88 -6.43 -7.80 -5.49
CA PRO A 88 -6.87 -9.17 -5.77
C PRO A 88 -6.64 -9.60 -7.23
N SER A 89 -5.96 -8.78 -8.04
CA SER A 89 -5.68 -9.11 -9.44
C SER A 89 -4.95 -10.44 -9.57
N GLY A 90 -5.39 -11.30 -10.47
CA GLY A 90 -4.79 -12.62 -10.70
C GLY A 90 -3.30 -12.54 -11.02
N THR A 91 -2.89 -11.55 -11.83
CA THR A 91 -1.47 -11.33 -12.18
C THR A 91 -0.62 -10.89 -11.00
N VAL A 92 -1.23 -10.25 -10.00
CA VAL A 92 -0.57 -9.81 -8.77
C VAL A 92 -0.48 -10.97 -7.77
N THR A 93 -1.61 -11.63 -7.53
CA THR A 93 -1.73 -12.69 -6.52
C THR A 93 -1.01 -13.97 -6.92
N ALA A 94 -0.89 -14.29 -8.22
CA ALA A 94 -0.07 -15.38 -8.73
C ALA A 94 1.42 -15.22 -8.41
N LYS A 95 1.88 -13.96 -8.26
CA LYS A 95 3.25 -13.63 -7.87
C LYS A 95 3.44 -13.52 -6.35
N GLY A 96 2.45 -13.89 -5.54
CA GLY A 96 2.47 -13.76 -4.08
C GLY A 96 2.41 -12.32 -3.59
N LYS A 97 2.03 -11.34 -4.42
CA LYS A 97 1.90 -9.92 -4.07
C LYS A 97 0.45 -9.54 -3.75
N GLY A 98 0.26 -8.36 -3.18
CA GLY A 98 -1.07 -7.86 -2.84
C GLY A 98 -1.80 -8.80 -1.89
N SER A 99 -3.09 -9.10 -2.15
CA SER A 99 -3.83 -10.05 -1.31
C SER A 99 -3.36 -11.51 -1.44
N GLY A 100 -2.48 -11.82 -2.39
CA GLY A 100 -1.83 -13.11 -2.49
C GLY A 100 -0.93 -13.43 -1.30
N MET A 101 -0.34 -12.42 -0.67
CA MET A 101 0.50 -12.56 0.52
C MET A 101 -0.30 -13.03 1.75
N LEU A 102 -1.60 -12.74 1.80
CA LEU A 102 -2.47 -13.18 2.90
C LEU A 102 -2.72 -14.69 2.95
N ARG A 103 -2.20 -15.47 1.97
CA ARG A 103 -2.31 -16.94 1.95
C ARG A 103 -1.39 -17.61 2.95
N ASP A 104 -0.28 -16.95 3.26
CA ASP A 104 0.77 -17.47 4.13
C ASP A 104 1.08 -16.47 5.23
N PRO A 105 0.49 -16.64 6.42
CA PRO A 105 0.72 -15.75 7.55
C PRO A 105 2.19 -15.71 8.01
N ALA A 106 2.93 -16.81 7.87
CA ALA A 106 4.34 -16.83 8.27
C ALA A 106 5.21 -16.01 7.30
N ALA A 107 4.95 -16.13 5.99
CA ALA A 107 5.62 -15.30 4.99
C ALA A 107 5.23 -13.82 5.13
N LEU A 108 3.98 -13.52 5.50
CA LEU A 108 3.54 -12.16 5.78
C LEU A 108 4.27 -11.58 6.99
N ASP A 109 4.41 -12.35 8.06
CA ASP A 109 5.11 -11.96 9.27
C ASP A 109 6.58 -11.61 8.97
N ALA A 110 7.30 -12.52 8.32
CA ALA A 110 8.68 -12.30 7.91
C ALA A 110 8.83 -11.07 6.98
N PHE A 111 7.85 -10.84 6.09
CA PHE A 111 7.82 -9.65 5.24
C PHE A 111 7.69 -8.37 6.07
N LEU A 112 6.78 -8.35 7.04
CA LEU A 112 6.57 -7.18 7.90
C LEU A 112 7.81 -6.91 8.76
N ASP A 113 8.41 -7.95 9.35
CA ASP A 113 9.65 -7.82 10.12
C ASP A 113 10.78 -7.21 9.27
N ALA A 114 10.98 -7.72 8.05
CA ALA A 114 12.01 -7.20 7.16
C ALA A 114 11.73 -5.74 6.73
N VAL A 115 10.47 -5.33 6.58
CA VAL A 115 10.12 -3.95 6.28
C VAL A 115 10.36 -3.04 7.48
N PHE A 116 9.91 -3.45 8.67
CA PHE A 116 9.89 -2.57 9.84
C PHE A 116 11.19 -2.57 10.64
N SER A 117 12.05 -3.57 10.50
CA SER A 117 13.35 -3.60 11.17
C SER A 117 14.25 -2.42 10.81
N PRO A 118 14.43 -2.06 9.51
CA PRO A 118 15.20 -0.89 9.12
C PRO A 118 14.34 0.35 8.89
N ALA A 119 12.99 0.22 8.89
CA ALA A 119 12.13 1.33 8.50
C ALA A 119 12.12 2.44 9.55
N ASP A 120 12.57 3.60 9.14
CA ASP A 120 12.47 4.84 9.90
C ASP A 120 11.23 5.63 9.43
N GLY A 121 10.25 5.89 10.35
CA GLY A 121 9.04 6.67 10.14
C GLY A 121 7.79 5.90 9.67
N PRO A 122 6.68 6.61 9.38
CA PRO A 122 5.36 6.04 9.19
C PRO A 122 5.23 5.13 7.98
N VAL A 123 4.75 3.91 8.21
CA VAL A 123 4.33 2.96 7.17
C VAL A 123 2.91 2.51 7.47
N SER A 124 2.03 2.61 6.47
CA SER A 124 0.67 2.09 6.54
C SER A 124 0.48 0.84 5.67
N VAL A 125 -0.51 0.02 6.01
CA VAL A 125 -0.81 -1.22 5.27
C VAL A 125 -2.27 -1.24 4.84
N LYS A 126 -2.54 -1.27 3.52
CA LYS A 126 -3.89 -1.50 3.01
C LYS A 126 -4.13 -2.99 2.78
N THR A 127 -5.12 -3.57 3.48
CA THR A 127 -5.37 -5.02 3.48
C THR A 127 -6.83 -5.41 3.22
N ARG A 128 -7.12 -6.71 3.27
CA ARG A 128 -8.43 -7.35 3.20
C ARG A 128 -8.65 -8.27 4.41
N LEU A 129 -9.91 -8.78 4.56
CA LEU A 129 -10.27 -9.71 5.63
C LEU A 129 -9.55 -11.08 5.54
N GLY A 130 -8.91 -11.38 4.42
CA GLY A 130 -8.24 -12.65 4.17
C GLY A 130 -8.45 -13.13 2.74
N VAL A 131 -8.15 -14.40 2.50
CA VAL A 131 -8.24 -15.03 1.18
C VAL A 131 -9.60 -15.66 0.94
N ARG A 132 -10.05 -16.56 1.81
CA ARG A 132 -11.27 -17.37 1.63
C ARG A 132 -12.35 -17.07 2.65
N SER A 133 -11.99 -16.74 3.88
CA SER A 133 -12.90 -16.53 4.99
C SER A 133 -12.57 -15.25 5.76
N PRO A 134 -13.58 -14.46 6.18
CA PRO A 134 -13.37 -13.33 7.08
C PRO A 134 -12.81 -13.74 8.44
N ALA A 135 -13.03 -14.99 8.88
CA ALA A 135 -12.49 -15.49 10.15
C ALA A 135 -10.96 -15.47 10.20
N ALA A 136 -10.28 -15.52 9.03
CA ALA A 136 -8.83 -15.39 8.95
C ALA A 136 -8.32 -14.01 9.42
N PHE A 137 -9.18 -13.00 9.47
CA PHE A 137 -8.77 -11.63 9.80
C PHE A 137 -8.26 -11.48 11.22
N ALA A 138 -8.78 -12.24 12.18
CA ALA A 138 -8.30 -12.19 13.57
C ALA A 138 -6.80 -12.52 13.66
N ALA A 139 -6.36 -13.57 12.96
CA ALA A 139 -4.95 -13.93 12.91
C ALA A 139 -4.10 -12.89 12.16
N LEU A 140 -4.60 -12.37 11.04
CA LEU A 140 -3.91 -11.30 10.30
C LEU A 140 -3.80 -10.01 11.14
N LEU A 141 -4.85 -9.66 11.87
CA LEU A 141 -4.85 -8.49 12.75
C LEU A 141 -3.82 -8.63 13.88
N ALA A 142 -3.66 -9.83 14.44
CA ALA A 142 -2.63 -10.10 15.44
C ALA A 142 -1.19 -9.89 14.88
N LEU A 143 -0.95 -10.24 13.61
CA LEU A 143 0.32 -9.95 12.94
C LEU A 143 0.52 -8.43 12.76
N TYR A 144 -0.48 -7.75 12.23
CA TYR A 144 -0.40 -6.30 12.05
C TYR A 144 -0.21 -5.54 13.36
N ALA A 145 -0.84 -5.99 14.45
CA ALA A 145 -0.72 -5.35 15.77
C ALA A 145 0.69 -5.44 16.39
N ARG A 146 1.53 -6.37 15.92
CA ARG A 146 2.94 -6.48 16.35
C ARG A 146 3.87 -5.52 15.60
N SER A 147 3.43 -5.01 14.46
CA SER A 147 4.21 -4.08 13.63
C SER A 147 3.85 -2.63 13.96
N PRO A 148 4.80 -1.69 13.92
CA PRO A 148 4.54 -0.27 14.22
C PRO A 148 3.87 0.45 13.05
N LEU A 149 2.69 -0.03 12.65
CA LEU A 149 1.87 0.57 11.59
C LEU A 149 1.30 1.90 12.04
N CYS A 150 1.36 2.91 11.19
CA CYS A 150 0.69 4.19 11.44
C CYS A 150 -0.80 4.16 11.08
N GLU A 151 -1.21 3.29 10.13
CA GLU A 151 -2.60 3.15 9.68
C GLU A 151 -2.83 1.78 9.03
N LEU A 152 -4.04 1.23 9.17
CA LEU A 152 -4.46 -0.04 8.56
C LEU A 152 -5.77 0.12 7.77
N PRO A 153 -5.79 0.71 6.57
CA PRO A 153 -6.98 0.75 5.71
C PRO A 153 -7.47 -0.65 5.35
N LEU A 154 -8.69 -0.97 5.76
CA LEU A 154 -9.30 -2.27 5.53
C LEU A 154 -10.36 -2.22 4.44
N HIS A 155 -10.21 -3.04 3.40
CA HIS A 155 -11.30 -3.38 2.51
C HIS A 155 -12.06 -4.58 3.09
N PRO A 156 -13.33 -4.44 3.57
CA PRO A 156 -14.04 -5.48 4.32
C PRO A 156 -14.58 -6.59 3.41
N ARG A 157 -13.70 -7.20 2.62
CA ARG A 157 -13.95 -8.35 1.75
C ARG A 157 -12.77 -9.31 1.75
N VAL A 158 -13.04 -10.58 1.51
CA VAL A 158 -12.01 -11.57 1.16
C VAL A 158 -11.55 -11.42 -0.29
N MET A 159 -10.48 -12.13 -0.69
CA MET A 159 -9.89 -11.98 -2.02
C MET A 159 -10.85 -12.30 -3.18
N PRO A 160 -11.49 -13.47 -3.29
CA PRO A 160 -12.57 -13.76 -4.23
C PRO A 160 -13.92 -13.93 -3.52
N PRO A 161 -15.04 -13.71 -4.20
CA PRO A 161 -15.21 -13.23 -5.57
C PRO A 161 -15.06 -11.72 -5.67
N LEU A 162 -14.32 -11.28 -6.68
CA LEU A 162 -14.10 -9.89 -7.02
C LEU A 162 -15.45 -9.18 -7.25
N TYR A 163 -15.91 -8.35 -6.34
CA TYR A 163 -17.07 -7.45 -6.49
C TYR A 163 -18.45 -8.10 -6.76
N ARG A 164 -18.57 -9.43 -6.87
CA ARG A 164 -19.85 -10.12 -7.14
C ARG A 164 -20.77 -10.22 -5.91
N ARG A 165 -20.26 -10.00 -4.72
CA ARG A 165 -21.03 -9.98 -3.48
C ARG A 165 -20.92 -8.63 -2.81
N PRO A 166 -22.03 -8.07 -2.26
CA PRO A 166 -21.96 -6.85 -1.47
C PRO A 166 -21.02 -7.05 -0.27
N ALA A 167 -20.44 -5.94 0.19
CA ALA A 167 -19.73 -5.96 1.47
C ALA A 167 -20.70 -6.31 2.60
N PRO A 168 -20.27 -7.00 3.66
CA PRO A 168 -21.11 -7.19 4.84
C PRO A 168 -21.54 -5.81 5.35
N ARG A 169 -22.84 -5.65 5.57
CA ARG A 169 -23.36 -4.47 6.28
C ARG A 169 -23.09 -4.64 7.76
N ARG A 170 -22.77 -3.55 8.43
CA ARG A 170 -22.72 -3.51 9.90
C ARG A 170 -24.12 -3.64 10.47
#